data_54ad51fc2c138a9085756a12b6ac4786
#
_entry.id   54ad51fc2c138a9085756a12b6ac4786
#
_cell.length_a   1.000
_cell.length_b   1.000
_cell.length_c   1.000
_cell.angle_alpha   90.00
_cell.angle_beta   90.00
_cell.angle_gamma   90.00
#
_symmetry.space_group_name_H-M   'P 1'
#
loop_
_entity.id
_entity.type
_entity.pdbx_description
1 polymer ?
#
loop_
_entity_poly.entity_id
_entity_poly.type
_entity_poly.pdbx_seq_one_letter_code
_entity_poly.pdbx_strand_id
1 'polypeptide(L)'
;MDTQTQAQIYLADQRGTSQIDHFRSYHNFNFGQYFDESRQPFGALQLLNDDLLKAGHSVRMQVEGNTEVVLIPLVGGLEYKSDVGDGFLETGQAQIFSLTSGMAYEIINPYETEWINYVVIWLANTSPAFSAAFQKFPFDLQTKNELLPLFDENNTKPEQVFCGFIGRYDGREEGIYKVSESQPDQPARGVFVFVLSGAFEVQNRLLHERDGLALLDIQNNVVDFEALSNDALLLLLEVPIHQ
;
A
#
# COMPACT_ATOMS: atom_id res chain seq x y z
N MET A 1 -22.94 -20.96 9.87
CA MET A 1 -23.46 -20.03 8.86
C MET A 1 -22.29 -19.75 7.94
N ASP A 2 -22.41 -20.06 6.66
CA ASP A 2 -21.34 -19.68 5.72
C ASP A 2 -21.35 -18.15 5.63
N THR A 3 -20.35 -17.53 6.24
CA THR A 3 -20.12 -16.09 6.12
C THR A 3 -19.65 -15.80 4.68
N GLN A 4 -20.42 -15.03 3.94
CA GLN A 4 -20.03 -14.63 2.59
C GLN A 4 -18.93 -13.57 2.68
N THR A 5 -17.88 -13.67 1.85
CA THR A 5 -16.83 -12.64 1.74
C THR A 5 -17.46 -11.26 1.51
N GLN A 6 -17.23 -10.34 2.44
CA GLN A 6 -17.63 -8.95 2.31
C GLN A 6 -16.61 -8.21 1.46
N ALA A 7 -17.09 -7.37 0.53
CA ALA A 7 -16.22 -6.67 -0.38
C ALA A 7 -16.72 -5.25 -0.65
N GLN A 8 -15.77 -4.29 -0.66
CA GLN A 8 -16.01 -2.90 -1.03
C GLN A 8 -15.01 -2.48 -2.10
N ILE A 9 -15.53 -2.00 -3.24
CA ILE A 9 -14.70 -1.46 -4.34
C ILE A 9 -14.48 0.03 -4.11
N TYR A 10 -13.24 0.48 -4.33
CA TYR A 10 -12.80 1.87 -4.29
C TYR A 10 -12.40 2.27 -5.71
N LEU A 11 -13.33 2.88 -6.46
CA LEU A 11 -13.09 3.27 -7.83
C LEU A 11 -12.07 4.42 -7.94
N ALA A 12 -11.19 4.33 -8.92
CA ALA A 12 -10.11 5.28 -9.17
C ALA A 12 -10.63 6.70 -9.48
N ASP A 13 -11.73 6.82 -10.22
CA ASP A 13 -12.36 8.08 -10.59
C ASP A 13 -13.09 8.78 -9.44
N GLN A 14 -13.31 8.07 -8.32
CA GLN A 14 -13.94 8.59 -7.11
C GLN A 14 -12.94 8.90 -5.99
N ARG A 15 -11.64 8.80 -6.25
CA ARG A 15 -10.61 9.13 -5.26
C ARG A 15 -10.62 10.62 -4.92
N GLY A 16 -10.31 10.93 -3.66
CA GLY A 16 -10.00 12.29 -3.25
C GLY A 16 -8.77 12.83 -3.98
N THR A 17 -8.68 14.15 -4.09
CA THR A 17 -7.53 14.78 -4.74
C THR A 17 -7.08 16.00 -3.96
N SER A 18 -5.77 16.09 -3.67
CA SER A 18 -5.11 17.30 -3.21
C SER A 18 -4.11 17.73 -4.28
N GLN A 19 -4.14 19.01 -4.65
CA GLN A 19 -3.27 19.53 -5.71
C GLN A 19 -2.77 20.93 -5.39
N ILE A 20 -1.45 21.10 -5.54
CA ILE A 20 -0.76 22.40 -5.61
C ILE A 20 0.16 22.38 -6.84
N ASP A 21 0.84 23.48 -7.15
CA ASP A 21 1.62 23.65 -8.40
C ASP A 21 2.67 22.56 -8.67
N HIS A 22 3.22 21.99 -7.60
CA HIS A 22 4.33 21.03 -7.69
C HIS A 22 4.03 19.65 -7.09
N PHE A 23 2.82 19.45 -6.55
CA PHE A 23 2.44 18.19 -5.91
C PHE A 23 0.97 17.87 -6.20
N ARG A 24 0.69 16.62 -6.56
CA ARG A 24 -0.67 16.08 -6.70
C ARG A 24 -0.74 14.74 -5.99
N SER A 25 -1.78 14.57 -5.19
CA SER A 25 -2.05 13.35 -4.45
C SER A 25 -3.47 12.86 -4.70
N TYR A 26 -3.63 11.58 -4.99
CA TYR A 26 -4.92 10.91 -5.11
C TYR A 26 -5.12 10.00 -3.90
N HIS A 27 -6.24 10.19 -3.19
CA HIS A 27 -6.51 9.55 -1.90
C HIS A 27 -7.52 8.42 -2.04
N ASN A 28 -7.16 7.21 -1.65
CA ASN A 28 -8.12 6.10 -1.54
C ASN A 28 -8.99 6.21 -0.30
N PHE A 29 -8.47 6.79 0.79
CA PHE A 29 -9.14 7.02 2.06
C PHE A 29 -9.21 8.51 2.40
N ASN A 30 -9.98 8.86 3.42
CA ASN A 30 -10.05 10.23 3.92
C ASN A 30 -8.67 10.74 4.33
N PHE A 31 -8.31 11.91 3.82
CA PHE A 31 -7.02 12.52 4.11
C PHE A 31 -7.06 14.05 3.94
N GLY A 32 -6.43 14.77 4.87
CA GLY A 32 -6.36 16.23 4.85
C GLY A 32 -7.76 16.88 4.89
N GLN A 33 -8.11 17.59 3.83
CA GLN A 33 -9.43 18.23 3.68
C GLN A 33 -10.45 17.36 2.94
N TYR A 34 -10.00 16.24 2.35
CA TYR A 34 -10.90 15.31 1.66
C TYR A 34 -11.61 14.43 2.67
N PHE A 35 -12.93 14.43 2.62
CA PHE A 35 -13.78 13.58 3.45
C PHE A 35 -14.94 13.02 2.64
N ASP A 36 -15.13 11.71 2.74
CA ASP A 36 -16.24 10.94 2.21
C ASP A 36 -16.57 9.84 3.21
N GLU A 37 -17.84 9.68 3.58
CA GLU A 37 -18.28 8.68 4.56
C GLU A 37 -17.95 7.25 4.14
N SER A 38 -17.92 6.97 2.83
CA SER A 38 -17.58 5.66 2.26
C SER A 38 -16.07 5.38 2.16
N ARG A 39 -15.22 6.38 2.45
CA ARG A 39 -13.76 6.32 2.30
C ARG A 39 -13.02 6.29 3.63
N GLN A 40 -13.62 5.63 4.62
CA GLN A 40 -12.96 5.43 5.92
C GLN A 40 -11.73 4.53 5.79
N PRO A 41 -10.73 4.66 6.67
CA PRO A 41 -9.60 3.73 6.76
C PRO A 41 -10.05 2.27 6.83
N PHE A 42 -9.26 1.38 6.26
CA PHE A 42 -9.52 -0.06 6.27
C PHE A 42 -8.66 -0.75 7.35
N GLY A 43 -9.21 -0.91 8.54
CA GLY A 43 -8.47 -1.45 9.68
C GLY A 43 -7.21 -0.64 9.99
N ALA A 44 -6.06 -1.30 10.05
CA ALA A 44 -4.77 -0.63 10.25
C ALA A 44 -4.32 0.21 9.04
N LEU A 45 -4.86 -0.02 7.85
CA LEU A 45 -4.54 0.76 6.65
C LEU A 45 -5.24 2.11 6.70
N GLN A 46 -4.48 3.15 7.11
CA GLN A 46 -4.99 4.49 7.35
C GLN A 46 -4.92 5.38 6.10
N LEU A 47 -3.91 5.14 5.25
CA LEU A 47 -3.65 5.94 4.06
C LEU A 47 -3.09 5.06 2.95
N LEU A 48 -3.59 5.25 1.74
CA LEU A 48 -3.00 4.78 0.49
C LEU A 48 -3.17 5.88 -0.55
N ASN A 49 -2.09 6.60 -0.80
CA ASN A 49 -2.06 7.70 -1.77
C ASN A 49 -1.17 7.35 -2.96
N ASP A 50 -1.61 7.79 -4.13
CA ASP A 50 -0.87 7.77 -5.39
C ASP A 50 -0.43 9.21 -5.67
N ASP A 51 0.85 9.47 -5.47
CA ASP A 51 1.42 10.80 -5.41
C ASP A 51 2.30 11.12 -6.62
N LEU A 52 2.20 12.34 -7.12
CA LEU A 52 3.07 12.89 -8.15
C LEU A 52 3.78 14.13 -7.61
N LEU A 53 5.09 14.17 -7.78
CA LEU A 53 5.93 15.27 -7.32
C LEU A 53 6.78 15.81 -8.47
N LYS A 54 6.73 17.12 -8.66
CA LYS A 54 7.47 17.84 -9.73
C LYS A 54 8.97 17.85 -9.44
N ALA A 55 9.76 17.85 -10.48
CA ALA A 55 11.20 17.98 -10.46
C ALA A 55 11.71 19.10 -9.53
N GLY A 56 12.72 18.82 -8.74
CA GLY A 56 13.37 19.77 -7.83
C GLY A 56 12.53 20.22 -6.63
N HIS A 57 11.40 19.55 -6.36
CA HIS A 57 10.52 19.88 -5.23
C HIS A 57 10.52 18.78 -4.18
N SER A 58 10.01 19.11 -3.01
CA SER A 58 9.83 18.15 -1.92
C SER A 58 8.45 18.30 -1.26
N VAL A 59 8.02 17.24 -0.58
CA VAL A 59 6.85 17.22 0.29
C VAL A 59 7.22 16.61 1.63
N ARG A 60 6.85 17.28 2.72
CA ARG A 60 7.09 16.82 4.09
C ARG A 60 5.76 16.45 4.74
N MET A 61 5.78 15.30 5.43
CA MET A 61 4.65 14.75 6.15
C MET A 61 5.05 14.40 7.58
N GLN A 62 4.10 14.49 8.51
CA GLN A 62 4.29 14.14 9.92
C GLN A 62 3.21 13.15 10.34
N VAL A 63 3.58 12.13 11.12
CA VAL A 63 2.63 11.16 11.66
C VAL A 63 2.13 11.58 13.05
N GLU A 64 0.85 11.34 13.32
CA GLU A 64 0.23 11.70 14.60
C GLU A 64 0.29 10.57 15.63
N GLY A 65 0.46 9.33 15.16
CA GLY A 65 0.58 8.12 15.99
C GLY A 65 1.69 7.21 15.52
N ASN A 66 1.88 6.09 16.19
CA ASN A 66 2.80 5.06 15.73
C ASN A 66 2.35 4.53 14.36
N THR A 67 3.16 4.75 13.35
CA THR A 67 2.81 4.49 11.96
C THR A 67 3.98 3.84 11.21
N GLU A 68 3.69 2.77 10.50
CA GLU A 68 4.58 2.28 9.46
C GLU A 68 4.25 3.01 8.15
N VAL A 69 5.18 3.79 7.68
CA VAL A 69 5.08 4.49 6.39
C VAL A 69 5.82 3.70 5.34
N VAL A 70 5.11 3.23 4.32
CA VAL A 70 5.69 2.49 3.18
C VAL A 70 5.75 3.41 1.97
N LEU A 71 6.91 3.50 1.33
CA LEU A 71 7.13 4.22 0.07
C LEU A 71 7.46 3.23 -1.03
N ILE A 72 6.78 3.34 -2.18
CA ILE A 72 7.00 2.50 -3.37
C ILE A 72 7.07 3.41 -4.60
N PRO A 73 8.25 3.68 -5.18
CA PRO A 73 8.38 4.40 -6.44
C PRO A 73 7.79 3.59 -7.60
N LEU A 74 6.98 4.22 -8.42
CA LEU A 74 6.38 3.63 -9.63
C LEU A 74 7.04 4.18 -10.90
N VAL A 75 7.35 5.48 -10.92
CA VAL A 75 8.02 6.16 -12.03
C VAL A 75 9.10 7.08 -11.49
N GLY A 76 10.33 6.86 -11.92
CA GLY A 76 11.50 7.56 -11.42
C GLY A 76 11.95 7.08 -10.03
N GLY A 77 13.07 7.56 -9.56
CA GLY A 77 13.55 7.38 -8.18
C GLY A 77 13.22 8.60 -7.33
N LEU A 78 13.29 8.45 -6.03
CA LEU A 78 13.11 9.54 -5.07
C LEU A 78 14.18 9.54 -3.99
N GLU A 79 14.58 10.71 -3.53
CA GLU A 79 15.29 10.85 -2.27
C GLU A 79 14.28 10.97 -1.12
N TYR A 80 14.69 10.46 0.05
CA TYR A 80 13.90 10.63 1.26
C TYR A 80 14.78 11.05 2.43
N LYS A 81 14.19 11.83 3.33
CA LYS A 81 14.74 12.17 4.64
C LYS A 81 13.68 11.89 5.69
N SER A 82 14.07 11.33 6.81
CA SER A 82 13.16 11.09 7.92
C SER A 82 13.90 11.21 9.25
N ASP A 83 13.14 11.23 10.35
CA ASP A 83 13.72 11.25 11.69
C ASP A 83 14.42 9.93 12.05
N VAL A 84 14.31 8.88 11.22
CA VAL A 84 14.95 7.57 11.43
C VAL A 84 16.03 7.25 10.42
N GLY A 85 16.20 8.03 9.36
CA GLY A 85 17.23 7.84 8.33
C GLY A 85 16.90 8.52 7.01
N ASP A 86 17.87 8.56 6.14
CA ASP A 86 17.78 9.17 4.80
C ASP A 86 18.35 8.22 3.74
N GLY A 87 18.05 8.49 2.49
CA GLY A 87 18.55 7.71 1.36
C GLY A 87 17.84 7.97 0.04
N PHE A 88 18.07 7.05 -0.88
CA PHE A 88 17.48 7.05 -2.22
C PHE A 88 16.76 5.74 -2.48
N LEU A 89 15.62 5.82 -3.16
CA LEU A 89 14.76 4.70 -3.49
C LEU A 89 14.48 4.69 -5.00
N GLU A 90 14.72 3.55 -5.63
CA GLU A 90 14.46 3.32 -7.05
C GLU A 90 13.21 2.46 -7.26
N THR A 91 12.69 2.43 -8.48
CA THR A 91 11.69 1.44 -8.88
C THR A 91 12.21 0.02 -8.65
N GLY A 92 11.37 -0.89 -8.14
CA GLY A 92 11.82 -2.21 -7.69
C GLY A 92 12.34 -2.23 -6.25
N GLN A 93 12.12 -1.17 -5.50
CA GLN A 93 12.43 -1.07 -4.07
C GLN A 93 11.25 -0.51 -3.30
N ALA A 94 11.05 -0.97 -2.07
CA ALA A 94 10.16 -0.37 -1.10
C ALA A 94 10.95 0.04 0.16
N GLN A 95 10.56 1.14 0.80
CA GLN A 95 11.11 1.61 2.05
C GLN A 95 10.02 1.62 3.11
N ILE A 96 10.29 1.06 4.28
CA ILE A 96 9.43 1.21 5.46
C ILE A 96 10.13 2.11 6.47
N PHE A 97 9.39 3.08 7.01
CA PHE A 97 9.75 3.86 8.18
C PHE A 97 8.79 3.54 9.31
N SER A 98 9.29 3.00 10.41
CA SER A 98 8.55 2.90 11.67
C SER A 98 8.70 4.25 12.40
N LEU A 99 7.67 5.10 12.35
CA LEU A 99 7.68 6.44 12.92
C LEU A 99 6.76 6.50 14.14
N THR A 100 7.28 7.04 15.25
CA THR A 100 6.46 7.34 16.42
C THR A 100 5.77 8.70 16.29
N SER A 101 4.73 8.95 17.10
CA SER A 101 3.98 10.21 17.09
C SER A 101 4.90 11.44 17.08
N GLY A 102 4.62 12.37 16.18
CA GLY A 102 5.37 13.62 16.00
C GLY A 102 6.58 13.52 15.08
N MET A 103 7.02 12.31 14.70
CA MET A 103 8.08 12.12 13.72
C MET A 103 7.61 12.45 12.31
N ALA A 104 8.57 12.81 11.45
CA ALA A 104 8.30 13.26 10.09
C ALA A 104 9.19 12.56 9.07
N TYR A 105 8.74 12.60 7.82
CA TYR A 105 9.54 12.26 6.64
C TYR A 105 9.31 13.28 5.53
N GLU A 106 10.28 13.39 4.65
CA GLU A 106 10.27 14.23 3.47
C GLU A 106 10.62 13.41 2.25
N ILE A 107 9.87 13.57 1.18
CA ILE A 107 10.12 12.98 -0.12
C ILE A 107 10.59 14.09 -1.05
N ILE A 108 11.67 13.84 -1.78
CA ILE A 108 12.32 14.81 -2.64
C ILE A 108 12.42 14.20 -4.04
N ASN A 109 12.01 14.95 -5.04
CA ASN A 109 12.27 14.61 -6.43
C ASN A 109 13.63 15.20 -6.84
N PRO A 110 14.68 14.37 -7.05
CA PRO A 110 16.04 14.85 -7.33
C PRO A 110 16.25 15.21 -8.81
N TYR A 111 15.29 14.94 -9.69
CA TYR A 111 15.43 15.21 -11.12
C TYR A 111 15.31 16.72 -11.44
N GLU A 112 15.80 17.10 -12.62
CA GLU A 112 15.77 18.50 -13.07
C GLU A 112 14.47 18.84 -13.81
N THR A 113 13.86 17.87 -14.50
CA THR A 113 12.71 18.09 -15.40
C THR A 113 11.57 17.11 -15.23
N GLU A 114 11.84 15.87 -14.82
CA GLU A 114 10.85 14.80 -14.81
C GLU A 114 10.04 14.77 -13.49
N TRP A 115 8.74 14.55 -13.63
CA TRP A 115 7.90 14.20 -12.50
C TRP A 115 8.19 12.77 -12.04
N ILE A 116 8.10 12.53 -10.74
CA ILE A 116 8.07 11.17 -10.18
C ILE A 116 6.65 10.80 -9.76
N ASN A 117 6.37 9.48 -9.81
CA ASN A 117 5.14 8.91 -9.27
C ASN A 117 5.49 7.81 -8.25
N TYR A 118 4.85 7.84 -7.11
CA TYR A 118 5.07 6.87 -6.03
C TYR A 118 3.79 6.65 -5.22
N VAL A 119 3.70 5.48 -4.59
CA VAL A 119 2.64 5.17 -3.63
C VAL A 119 3.16 5.38 -2.21
N VAL A 120 2.33 6.02 -1.38
CA VAL A 120 2.53 6.15 0.07
C VAL A 120 1.45 5.37 0.78
N ILE A 121 1.84 4.53 1.74
CA ILE A 121 0.93 3.74 2.57
C ILE A 121 1.23 4.04 4.03
N TRP A 122 0.20 4.30 4.82
CA TRP A 122 0.31 4.39 6.28
C TRP A 122 -0.46 3.26 6.93
N LEU A 123 0.25 2.51 7.79
CA LEU A 123 -0.30 1.42 8.58
C LEU A 123 -0.15 1.78 10.06
N ALA A 124 -1.27 1.92 10.75
CA ALA A 124 -1.27 2.18 12.19
C ALA A 124 -0.73 0.96 12.93
N ASN A 125 0.21 1.18 13.85
CA ASN A 125 0.79 0.12 14.65
C ASN A 125 0.52 0.37 16.14
N THR A 126 -0.28 -0.49 16.76
CA THR A 126 -0.69 -0.40 18.15
C THR A 126 0.16 -1.25 19.09
N SER A 127 1.21 -1.90 18.59
CA SER A 127 2.09 -2.72 19.41
C SER A 127 2.81 -1.90 20.49
N PRO A 128 2.78 -2.32 21.75
CA PRO A 128 3.54 -1.66 22.81
C PRO A 128 5.06 -1.78 22.62
N ALA A 129 5.52 -2.74 21.81
CA ALA A 129 6.94 -2.94 21.46
C ALA A 129 7.37 -2.11 20.25
N PHE A 130 6.47 -1.30 19.66
CA PHE A 130 6.78 -0.46 18.51
C PHE A 130 7.96 0.47 18.79
N SER A 131 8.92 0.48 17.88
CA SER A 131 10.12 1.32 17.99
C SER A 131 10.50 1.93 16.66
N ALA A 132 11.03 3.14 16.69
CA ALA A 132 11.50 3.85 15.52
C ALA A 132 12.59 3.07 14.77
N ALA A 133 12.42 2.91 13.47
CA ALA A 133 13.34 2.16 12.60
C ALA A 133 13.11 2.51 11.14
N PHE A 134 14.00 2.04 10.26
CA PHE A 134 13.76 2.02 8.83
C PHE A 134 14.35 0.77 8.19
N GLN A 135 13.73 0.30 7.12
CA GLN A 135 14.16 -0.90 6.40
C GLN A 135 13.79 -0.80 4.92
N LYS A 136 14.74 -1.17 4.05
CA LYS A 136 14.56 -1.20 2.60
C LYS A 136 14.39 -2.64 2.12
N PHE A 137 13.43 -2.84 1.22
CA PHE A 137 13.11 -4.13 0.62
C PHE A 137 13.24 -4.04 -0.90
N PRO A 138 14.23 -4.70 -1.51
CA PRO A 138 14.29 -4.84 -2.97
C PRO A 138 13.32 -5.93 -3.43
N PHE A 139 12.72 -5.73 -4.60
CA PHE A 139 11.91 -6.73 -5.28
C PHE A 139 12.14 -6.64 -6.80
N ASP A 140 12.08 -7.79 -7.48
CA ASP A 140 12.36 -7.87 -8.91
C ASP A 140 11.06 -8.01 -9.72
N LEU A 141 10.58 -6.91 -10.31
CA LEU A 141 9.42 -6.91 -11.21
C LEU A 141 9.67 -7.59 -12.58
N GLN A 142 10.88 -8.12 -12.86
CA GLN A 142 11.08 -9.00 -13.99
C GLN A 142 10.53 -10.41 -13.71
N THR A 143 10.44 -10.81 -12.45
CA THR A 143 9.70 -11.99 -12.02
C THR A 143 8.21 -11.76 -12.28
N LYS A 144 7.60 -12.61 -13.09
CA LYS A 144 6.19 -12.52 -13.48
C LYS A 144 5.38 -13.68 -12.92
N ASN A 145 4.07 -13.43 -12.80
CA ASN A 145 3.08 -14.43 -12.41
C ASN A 145 3.31 -14.99 -10.99
N GLU A 146 3.89 -14.15 -10.14
CA GLU A 146 4.16 -14.46 -8.74
C GLU A 146 3.95 -13.23 -7.87
N LEU A 147 3.39 -13.42 -6.65
CA LEU A 147 3.33 -12.40 -5.62
C LEU A 147 4.66 -12.37 -4.85
N LEU A 148 5.40 -11.29 -4.99
CA LEU A 148 6.66 -11.05 -4.29
C LEU A 148 6.38 -10.35 -2.95
N PRO A 149 6.96 -10.82 -1.84
CA PRO A 149 6.81 -10.14 -0.57
C PRO A 149 7.56 -8.80 -0.59
N LEU A 150 6.85 -7.72 -0.24
CA LEU A 150 7.45 -6.43 0.08
C LEU A 150 7.87 -6.40 1.55
N PHE A 151 6.98 -6.86 2.40
CA PHE A 151 7.19 -7.03 3.84
C PHE A 151 6.23 -8.10 4.35
N ASP A 152 6.75 -9.04 5.10
CA ASP A 152 5.99 -10.13 5.71
C ASP A 152 6.63 -10.55 7.05
N GLU A 153 6.04 -11.53 7.71
CA GLU A 153 6.53 -12.06 8.99
C GLU A 153 7.96 -12.64 8.94
N ASN A 154 8.47 -12.98 7.75
CA ASN A 154 9.80 -13.58 7.57
C ASN A 154 10.89 -12.52 7.41
N ASN A 155 10.54 -11.32 6.94
CA ASN A 155 11.51 -10.29 6.61
C ASN A 155 11.33 -8.99 7.41
N THR A 156 10.42 -8.97 8.37
CA THR A 156 10.14 -7.82 9.23
C THR A 156 10.25 -8.18 10.72
N LYS A 157 9.95 -7.22 11.59
CA LYS A 157 9.99 -7.43 13.03
C LYS A 157 8.83 -8.31 13.50
N PRO A 158 9.02 -9.13 14.54
CA PRO A 158 7.97 -10.01 15.10
C PRO A 158 6.68 -9.27 15.51
N GLU A 159 6.77 -7.98 15.81
CA GLU A 159 5.64 -7.15 16.23
C GLU A 159 4.82 -6.62 15.04
N GLN A 160 5.28 -6.87 13.82
CA GLN A 160 4.58 -6.43 12.61
C GLN A 160 3.45 -7.40 12.30
N VAL A 161 2.23 -6.88 12.34
CA VAL A 161 1.00 -7.67 12.16
C VAL A 161 0.33 -7.47 10.80
N PHE A 162 1.05 -6.92 9.84
CA PHE A 162 0.58 -6.71 8.47
C PHE A 162 1.60 -7.22 7.46
N CYS A 163 1.11 -7.66 6.30
CA CYS A 163 1.93 -8.12 5.20
C CYS A 163 1.61 -7.34 3.93
N GLY A 164 2.60 -7.17 3.06
CA GLY A 164 2.44 -6.52 1.77
C GLY A 164 3.15 -7.29 0.67
N PHE A 165 2.48 -7.42 -0.46
CA PHE A 165 2.96 -8.15 -1.63
C PHE A 165 2.74 -7.33 -2.88
N ILE A 166 3.62 -7.50 -3.86
CA ILE A 166 3.48 -6.93 -5.19
C ILE A 166 3.67 -8.03 -6.22
N GLY A 167 2.91 -8.01 -7.31
CA GLY A 167 3.06 -9.00 -8.37
C GLY A 167 2.80 -8.41 -9.74
N ARG A 168 3.65 -8.78 -10.71
CA ARG A 168 3.48 -8.47 -12.13
C ARG A 168 3.01 -9.70 -12.86
N TYR A 169 1.90 -9.59 -13.57
CA TYR A 169 1.24 -10.72 -14.23
C TYR A 169 1.04 -10.47 -15.72
N ASP A 170 1.19 -11.51 -16.52
CA ASP A 170 0.76 -11.50 -17.91
C ASP A 170 -0.75 -11.77 -18.00
N GLY A 171 -1.38 -11.35 -19.09
CA GLY A 171 -2.82 -11.50 -19.28
C GLY A 171 -3.24 -12.98 -19.28
N ARG A 172 -4.33 -13.28 -18.55
CA ARG A 172 -4.88 -14.62 -18.31
C ARG A 172 -4.08 -15.49 -17.34
N GLU A 173 -3.11 -14.93 -16.66
CA GLU A 173 -2.43 -15.62 -15.55
C GLU A 173 -3.20 -15.41 -14.26
N GLU A 174 -3.39 -16.51 -13.55
CA GLU A 174 -4.09 -16.57 -12.29
C GLU A 174 -3.12 -16.52 -11.10
N GLY A 175 -3.57 -15.99 -9.98
CA GLY A 175 -2.84 -16.02 -8.74
C GLY A 175 -3.75 -16.25 -7.55
N ILE A 176 -3.17 -16.72 -6.47
CA ILE A 176 -3.87 -16.89 -5.19
C ILE A 176 -3.03 -16.32 -4.07
N TYR A 177 -3.69 -15.69 -3.10
CA TYR A 177 -3.13 -15.29 -1.83
C TYR A 177 -3.82 -16.04 -0.68
N LYS A 178 -3.03 -16.67 0.19
CA LYS A 178 -3.55 -17.31 1.40
C LYS A 178 -3.45 -16.34 2.56
N VAL A 179 -4.59 -15.96 3.09
CA VAL A 179 -4.70 -15.06 4.25
C VAL A 179 -4.19 -15.79 5.49
N SER A 180 -3.42 -15.09 6.31
CA SER A 180 -2.88 -15.63 7.56
C SER A 180 -4.02 -16.02 8.51
N GLU A 181 -3.87 -17.16 9.17
CA GLU A 181 -4.83 -17.61 10.17
C GLU A 181 -4.77 -16.69 11.40
N SER A 182 -5.89 -16.09 11.75
CA SER A 182 -6.00 -15.29 12.98
C SER A 182 -5.99 -16.23 14.20
N GLN A 183 -5.13 -15.96 15.16
CA GLN A 183 -5.18 -16.64 16.46
C GLN A 183 -6.36 -16.10 17.28
N PRO A 184 -6.90 -16.87 18.25
CA PRO A 184 -8.08 -16.48 19.02
C PRO A 184 -8.00 -15.11 19.71
N ASP A 185 -6.79 -14.66 20.06
CA ASP A 185 -6.52 -13.38 20.75
C ASP A 185 -6.01 -12.29 19.80
N GLN A 186 -6.02 -12.52 18.49
CA GLN A 186 -5.60 -11.54 17.49
C GLN A 186 -6.81 -10.93 16.77
N PRO A 187 -6.71 -9.68 16.31
CA PRO A 187 -7.76 -9.08 15.50
C PRO A 187 -7.98 -9.85 14.20
N ALA A 188 -9.21 -9.80 13.70
CA ALA A 188 -9.53 -10.34 12.38
C ALA A 188 -8.61 -9.73 11.31
N ARG A 189 -8.38 -10.47 10.23
CA ARG A 189 -7.58 -10.02 9.10
C ARG A 189 -8.46 -9.62 7.93
N GLY A 190 -8.09 -8.52 7.29
CA GLY A 190 -8.67 -8.09 6.02
C GLY A 190 -7.60 -7.96 4.96
N VAL A 191 -7.99 -8.05 3.71
CA VAL A 191 -7.08 -7.87 2.56
C VAL A 191 -7.54 -6.67 1.74
N PHE A 192 -6.61 -5.77 1.46
CA PHE A 192 -6.80 -4.66 0.54
C PHE A 192 -5.96 -4.91 -0.72
N VAL A 193 -6.64 -4.99 -1.86
CA VAL A 193 -6.01 -5.14 -3.18
C VAL A 193 -6.04 -3.80 -3.88
N PHE A 194 -4.92 -3.39 -4.49
CA PHE A 194 -4.82 -2.15 -5.26
C PHE A 194 -4.15 -2.42 -6.61
N VAL A 195 -4.83 -2.10 -7.70
CA VAL A 195 -4.29 -2.28 -9.05
C VAL A 195 -3.38 -1.10 -9.38
N LEU A 196 -2.08 -1.34 -9.44
CA LEU A 196 -1.08 -0.31 -9.79
C LEU A 196 -1.05 0.00 -11.29
N SER A 197 -1.26 -1.01 -12.14
CA SER A 197 -1.42 -0.85 -13.59
C SER A 197 -2.17 -2.02 -14.22
N GLY A 198 -2.81 -1.78 -15.35
CA GLY A 198 -3.57 -2.81 -16.08
C GLY A 198 -4.94 -3.06 -15.46
N ALA A 199 -5.41 -4.31 -15.53
CA ALA A 199 -6.70 -4.72 -15.01
C ALA A 199 -6.63 -6.14 -14.45
N PHE A 200 -7.41 -6.39 -13.41
CA PHE A 200 -7.55 -7.69 -12.76
C PHE A 200 -9.02 -8.04 -12.51
N GLU A 201 -9.34 -9.32 -12.53
CA GLU A 201 -10.49 -9.85 -11.82
C GLU A 201 -10.00 -10.35 -10.45
N VAL A 202 -10.62 -9.91 -9.36
CA VAL A 202 -10.28 -10.31 -7.99
C VAL A 202 -11.57 -10.75 -7.30
N GLN A 203 -11.64 -11.99 -6.82
CA GLN A 203 -12.84 -12.51 -6.16
C GLN A 203 -14.13 -12.23 -6.98
N ASN A 204 -14.09 -12.51 -8.30
CA ASN A 204 -15.16 -12.25 -9.27
C ASN A 204 -15.54 -10.76 -9.42
N ARG A 205 -14.61 -9.83 -9.21
CA ARG A 205 -14.82 -8.39 -9.37
C ARG A 205 -13.78 -7.79 -10.29
N LEU A 206 -14.26 -7.09 -11.32
CA LEU A 206 -13.38 -6.37 -12.25
C LEU A 206 -12.83 -5.12 -11.59
N LEU A 207 -11.51 -5.00 -11.61
CA LEU A 207 -10.75 -3.84 -11.15
C LEU A 207 -9.89 -3.30 -12.30
N HIS A 208 -9.95 -2.01 -12.50
CA HIS A 208 -9.10 -1.28 -13.44
C HIS A 208 -7.91 -0.63 -12.72
N GLU A 209 -7.04 -0.03 -13.49
CA GLU A 209 -5.88 0.71 -12.97
C GLU A 209 -6.29 1.72 -11.89
N ARG A 210 -5.63 1.67 -10.76
CA ARG A 210 -5.86 2.48 -9.56
C ARG A 210 -7.18 2.23 -8.82
N ASP A 211 -7.94 1.21 -9.19
CA ASP A 211 -9.03 0.74 -8.34
C ASP A 211 -8.49 -0.03 -7.13
N GLY A 212 -9.21 0.06 -6.02
CA GLY A 212 -8.96 -0.71 -4.80
C GLY A 212 -10.12 -1.63 -4.48
N LEU A 213 -9.84 -2.72 -3.76
CA LEU A 213 -10.83 -3.66 -3.24
C LEU A 213 -10.48 -4.05 -1.80
N ALA A 214 -11.38 -3.73 -0.87
CA ALA A 214 -11.31 -4.22 0.51
C ALA A 214 -12.10 -5.51 0.64
N LEU A 215 -11.52 -6.52 1.29
CA LEU A 215 -12.11 -7.84 1.51
C LEU A 215 -12.07 -8.19 3.00
N LEU A 216 -13.24 -8.60 3.54
CA LEU A 216 -13.43 -9.09 4.91
C LEU A 216 -14.13 -10.44 4.88
N ASP A 217 -14.02 -11.20 5.98
CA ASP A 217 -14.65 -12.51 6.12
C ASP A 217 -14.35 -13.43 4.93
N ILE A 218 -13.08 -13.47 4.53
CA ILE A 218 -12.64 -14.13 3.30
C ILE A 218 -12.83 -15.64 3.42
N GLN A 219 -13.67 -16.19 2.51
CA GLN A 219 -13.97 -17.62 2.50
C GLN A 219 -12.71 -18.45 2.25
N ASN A 220 -12.57 -19.53 3.01
CA ASN A 220 -11.42 -20.46 2.95
C ASN A 220 -10.07 -19.79 3.15
N ASN A 221 -10.02 -18.53 3.63
CA ASN A 221 -8.81 -17.71 3.76
C ASN A 221 -8.00 -17.61 2.45
N VAL A 222 -8.70 -17.54 1.31
CA VAL A 222 -8.06 -17.43 -0.02
C VAL A 222 -8.64 -16.27 -0.80
N VAL A 223 -7.75 -15.43 -1.33
CA VAL A 223 -8.05 -14.41 -2.34
C VAL A 223 -7.51 -14.91 -3.67
N ASP A 224 -8.41 -15.19 -4.61
CA ASP A 224 -8.07 -15.54 -6.00
C ASP A 224 -8.16 -14.30 -6.90
N PHE A 225 -7.32 -14.26 -7.91
CA PHE A 225 -7.31 -13.20 -8.90
C PHE A 225 -6.77 -13.68 -10.26
N GLU A 226 -7.18 -13.01 -11.33
CA GLU A 226 -6.69 -13.21 -12.71
C GLU A 226 -6.29 -11.85 -13.29
N ALA A 227 -5.13 -11.77 -13.93
CA ALA A 227 -4.73 -10.61 -14.71
C ALA A 227 -5.49 -10.57 -16.04
N LEU A 228 -6.11 -9.46 -16.36
CA LEU A 228 -6.87 -9.27 -17.60
C LEU A 228 -6.10 -8.52 -18.68
N SER A 229 -4.91 -8.02 -18.37
CA SER A 229 -4.00 -7.36 -19.30
C SER A 229 -2.56 -7.83 -19.09
N ASN A 230 -1.73 -7.73 -20.14
CA ASN A 230 -0.31 -8.05 -20.03
C ASN A 230 0.41 -7.03 -19.16
N ASP A 231 1.43 -7.49 -18.42
CA ASP A 231 2.25 -6.67 -17.53
C ASP A 231 1.43 -5.91 -16.46
N ALA A 232 0.28 -6.46 -16.10
CA ALA A 232 -0.56 -5.92 -15.04
C ALA A 232 0.14 -6.01 -13.68
N LEU A 233 0.03 -4.96 -12.86
CA LEU A 233 0.73 -4.85 -11.58
C LEU A 233 -0.27 -4.71 -10.45
N LEU A 234 -0.20 -5.61 -9.47
CA LEU A 234 -1.07 -5.71 -8.31
C LEU A 234 -0.27 -5.47 -7.03
N LEU A 235 -0.82 -4.66 -6.12
CA LEU A 235 -0.40 -4.54 -4.73
C LEU A 235 -1.46 -5.19 -3.84
N LEU A 236 -1.03 -6.03 -2.91
CA LEU A 236 -1.89 -6.70 -1.94
C LEU A 236 -1.38 -6.42 -0.53
N LEU A 237 -2.26 -5.97 0.35
CA LEU A 237 -1.98 -5.66 1.75
C LEU A 237 -2.89 -6.49 2.64
N GLU A 238 -2.34 -7.29 3.53
CA GLU A 238 -3.07 -7.95 4.61
C GLU A 238 -2.87 -7.16 5.90
N VAL A 239 -3.98 -6.74 6.52
CA VAL A 239 -3.96 -5.86 7.69
C VAL A 239 -4.91 -6.32 8.78
N PRO A 240 -4.59 -6.04 10.06
CA PRO A 240 -5.52 -6.25 11.15
C PRO A 240 -6.71 -5.29 11.05
N ILE A 241 -7.89 -5.83 11.34
CA ILE A 241 -9.16 -5.08 11.39
C ILE A 241 -9.51 -4.86 12.86
N HIS A 242 -9.45 -3.62 13.29
CA HIS A 242 -9.91 -3.22 14.62
C HIS A 242 -11.40 -2.90 14.54
N GLN A 243 -12.20 -3.57 15.39
CA GLN A 243 -13.63 -3.29 15.55
C GLN A 243 -13.86 -2.02 16.37
#